data_bbb1b4f1da0514ab31e06370a4f6cadc
#
_entry.id   bbb1b4f1da0514ab31e06370a4f6cadc
#
_cell.length_a   1.000
_cell.length_b   1.000
_cell.length_c   1.000
_cell.angle_alpha   90.00
_cell.angle_beta   90.00
_cell.angle_gamma   90.00
#
_symmetry.space_group_name_H-M   'P 1'
#
loop_
_entity.id
_entity.type
_entity.pdbx_description
1 polymer ?
#
loop_
_entity_poly.entity_id
_entity_poly.type
_entity_poly.pdbx_seq_one_letter_code
_entity_poly.pdbx_strand_id
1 'polypeptide(L)'
;MFSTYDVENSTIDGLDVVVNKPKTAAYRAPGAPNAAFGAEQAINELAEKLGMDPIELRLKNVATEGTRRPDGPVFGRIGAKEVLEAMRDHPHYQSAKAEGTGRGISIGFWFNIGFDSACNIAVNKDGSVNLTEGSTDIGGSRTSIAMHAAEVLGIPVEDVRPSVVDTDTIGFTAVTGGSRTTFATGWAAYEAAQDVKKQCIDRAAIIWDVDANNLQMEDGVISSQSDSELKMTFKELAEQLSDTGGGISGSASVNPSGVGGSFAGNIADVSVDPDLSLIHISEPTRRYAISYAVFCLKK
;
A
#
# COMPACT_ATOMS: atom_id res chain seq x y z
N MET A 1 -15.77 3.14 12.78
CA MET A 1 -16.87 3.94 12.23
C MET A 1 -16.44 5.38 12.00
N PHE A 2 -16.19 6.18 13.01
CA PHE A 2 -15.90 7.63 12.86
C PHE A 2 -14.40 8.00 12.78
N SER A 3 -13.53 7.10 12.38
CA SER A 3 -12.07 7.40 12.26
C SER A 3 -11.75 8.42 11.15
N THR A 4 -12.72 8.72 10.28
CA THR A 4 -12.58 9.77 9.25
C THR A 4 -12.89 11.17 9.78
N TYR A 5 -13.46 11.27 10.97
CA TYR A 5 -13.94 12.55 11.52
C TYR A 5 -13.33 12.83 12.89
N ASP A 6 -13.17 14.11 13.18
CA ASP A 6 -12.81 14.61 14.50
C ASP A 6 -14.11 14.77 15.33
N VAL A 7 -14.36 13.80 16.21
CA VAL A 7 -15.55 13.73 17.06
C VAL A 7 -15.08 13.69 18.50
N GLU A 8 -15.33 14.77 19.23
CA GLU A 8 -14.89 14.95 20.62
C GLU A 8 -15.46 13.88 21.57
N ASN A 9 -16.74 13.58 21.41
CA ASN A 9 -17.44 12.61 22.24
C ASN A 9 -18.19 11.60 21.37
N SER A 10 -17.92 10.33 21.53
CA SER A 10 -18.59 9.26 20.78
C SER A 10 -18.81 8.04 21.65
N THR A 11 -19.96 7.39 21.47
CA THR A 11 -20.27 6.07 22.01
C THR A 11 -20.59 5.13 20.85
N ILE A 12 -19.96 3.98 20.82
CA ILE A 12 -20.16 2.97 19.79
C ILE A 12 -20.46 1.65 20.48
N ASP A 13 -21.69 1.16 20.35
CA ASP A 13 -22.13 -0.12 20.89
C ASP A 13 -22.13 -1.18 19.79
N GLY A 14 -21.36 -2.25 19.97
CA GLY A 14 -21.30 -3.42 19.10
C GLY A 14 -22.12 -4.56 19.70
N LEU A 15 -23.10 -5.08 18.97
CA LEU A 15 -23.92 -6.20 19.40
C LEU A 15 -23.61 -7.43 18.55
N ASP A 16 -23.16 -8.50 19.18
CA ASP A 16 -23.03 -9.81 18.53
C ASP A 16 -24.32 -10.61 18.74
N VAL A 17 -25.03 -10.88 17.63
CA VAL A 17 -26.34 -11.54 17.66
C VAL A 17 -26.22 -12.92 17.00
N VAL A 18 -26.46 -13.96 17.78
CA VAL A 18 -26.50 -15.34 17.27
C VAL A 18 -27.83 -15.59 16.55
N VAL A 19 -27.77 -15.99 15.31
CA VAL A 19 -28.93 -16.27 14.45
C VAL A 19 -28.75 -17.56 13.64
N ASN A 20 -29.82 -18.09 13.07
CA ASN A 20 -29.78 -19.28 12.21
C ASN A 20 -29.22 -18.96 10.79
N LYS A 21 -28.03 -18.39 10.76
CA LYS A 21 -27.28 -18.09 9.54
C LYS A 21 -25.82 -18.51 9.70
N PRO A 22 -25.07 -18.70 8.60
CA PRO A 22 -23.63 -18.95 8.68
C PRO A 22 -22.94 -17.87 9.48
N LYS A 23 -21.92 -18.24 10.25
CA LYS A 23 -21.08 -17.30 11.01
C LYS A 23 -20.44 -16.28 10.07
N THR A 24 -20.52 -15.02 10.42
CA THR A 24 -19.73 -13.98 9.75
C THR A 24 -18.26 -14.16 10.08
N ALA A 25 -17.41 -13.94 9.10
CA ALA A 25 -15.96 -14.03 9.25
C ALA A 25 -15.28 -12.82 8.62
N ALA A 26 -14.03 -12.60 9.00
CA ALA A 26 -13.22 -11.53 8.45
C ALA A 26 -13.02 -11.70 6.94
N TYR A 27 -13.38 -10.68 6.17
CA TYR A 27 -13.18 -10.62 4.74
C TYR A 27 -12.88 -9.17 4.32
N ARG A 28 -11.75 -8.94 3.69
CA ARG A 28 -11.27 -7.66 3.08
C ARG A 28 -11.77 -6.41 3.79
N ALA A 29 -10.99 -5.86 4.71
CA ALA A 29 -11.35 -4.74 5.60
C ALA A 29 -12.58 -5.06 6.49
N PRO A 30 -12.50 -6.08 7.37
CA PRO A 30 -13.64 -6.61 8.14
C PRO A 30 -14.44 -5.52 8.84
N GLY A 31 -15.71 -5.39 8.48
CA GLY A 31 -16.65 -4.43 9.07
C GLY A 31 -16.47 -2.96 8.66
N ALA A 32 -15.33 -2.57 8.07
CA ALA A 32 -15.10 -1.18 7.69
C ALA A 32 -16.07 -0.69 6.59
N PRO A 33 -16.31 -1.44 5.47
CA PRO A 33 -17.30 -1.03 4.49
C PRO A 33 -18.71 -0.93 5.06
N ASN A 34 -19.10 -1.87 5.92
CA ASN A 34 -20.42 -1.86 6.56
C ASN A 34 -20.61 -0.64 7.46
N ALA A 35 -19.60 -0.33 8.26
CA ALA A 35 -19.61 0.81 9.14
C ALA A 35 -19.58 2.15 8.37
N ALA A 36 -18.75 2.23 7.31
CA ALA A 36 -18.70 3.40 6.45
C ALA A 36 -20.03 3.63 5.72
N PHE A 37 -20.67 2.56 5.22
CA PHE A 37 -21.98 2.66 4.57
C PHE A 37 -23.01 3.38 5.46
N GLY A 38 -23.18 2.95 6.71
CA GLY A 38 -24.12 3.59 7.63
C GLY A 38 -23.71 5.00 8.03
N ALA A 39 -22.44 5.21 8.36
CA ALA A 39 -21.94 6.52 8.79
C ALA A 39 -22.04 7.57 7.69
N GLU A 40 -21.62 7.23 6.47
CA GLU A 40 -21.59 8.17 5.36
C GLU A 40 -22.98 8.56 4.86
N GLN A 41 -23.97 7.64 4.95
CA GLN A 41 -25.37 7.99 4.69
C GLN A 41 -25.90 8.99 5.73
N ALA A 42 -25.64 8.75 7.02
CA ALA A 42 -26.05 9.67 8.06
C ALA A 42 -25.43 11.07 7.89
N ILE A 43 -24.17 11.15 7.46
CA ILE A 43 -23.50 12.43 7.16
C ILE A 43 -24.15 13.12 5.93
N ASN A 44 -24.51 12.37 4.88
CA ASN A 44 -25.19 12.93 3.72
C ASN A 44 -26.57 13.48 4.09
N GLU A 45 -27.37 12.73 4.86
CA GLU A 45 -28.67 13.18 5.36
C GLU A 45 -28.55 14.41 6.29
N LEU A 46 -27.51 14.46 7.11
CA LEU A 46 -27.22 15.60 7.96
C LEU A 46 -26.89 16.85 7.13
N ALA A 47 -26.06 16.69 6.08
CA ALA A 47 -25.71 17.77 5.17
C ALA A 47 -26.98 18.34 4.50
N GLU A 48 -27.87 17.48 4.02
CA GLU A 48 -29.15 17.87 3.44
C GLU A 48 -30.03 18.64 4.43
N LYS A 49 -30.19 18.11 5.65
CA LYS A 49 -30.97 18.78 6.70
C LYS A 49 -30.42 20.13 7.12
N LEU A 50 -29.12 20.31 7.05
CA LEU A 50 -28.43 21.57 7.34
C LEU A 50 -28.41 22.53 6.16
N GLY A 51 -28.82 22.09 4.96
CA GLY A 51 -28.66 22.87 3.72
C GLY A 51 -27.19 23.14 3.39
N MET A 52 -26.29 22.24 3.77
CA MET A 52 -24.85 22.38 3.61
C MET A 52 -24.35 21.42 2.51
N ASP A 53 -23.34 21.85 1.75
CA ASP A 53 -22.66 20.97 0.82
C ASP A 53 -22.05 19.76 1.57
N PRO A 54 -22.25 18.52 1.08
CA PRO A 54 -21.81 17.32 1.78
C PRO A 54 -20.29 17.19 1.90
N ILE A 55 -19.49 17.77 0.98
CA ILE A 55 -18.04 17.82 1.13
C ILE A 55 -17.62 18.90 2.13
N GLU A 56 -18.25 20.06 2.11
CA GLU A 56 -17.96 21.12 3.08
C GLU A 56 -18.30 20.70 4.52
N LEU A 57 -19.41 19.96 4.72
CA LEU A 57 -19.69 19.38 6.04
C LEU A 57 -18.58 18.43 6.50
N ARG A 58 -18.07 17.60 5.59
CA ARG A 58 -16.96 16.69 5.88
C ARG A 58 -15.68 17.44 6.16
N LEU A 59 -15.31 18.42 5.34
CA LEU A 59 -14.11 19.25 5.53
C LEU A 59 -14.10 19.98 6.89
N LYS A 60 -15.27 20.40 7.35
CA LYS A 60 -15.43 21.04 8.65
C LYS A 60 -15.15 20.10 9.82
N ASN A 61 -15.34 18.79 9.64
CA ASN A 61 -15.28 17.79 10.69
C ASN A 61 -14.22 16.68 10.42
N VAL A 62 -13.39 16.82 9.37
CA VAL A 62 -12.44 15.78 9.00
C VAL A 62 -11.33 15.63 10.03
N ALA A 63 -10.93 14.40 10.29
CA ALA A 63 -9.75 14.09 11.09
C ALA A 63 -8.47 14.64 10.43
N THR A 64 -7.59 15.17 11.25
CA THR A 64 -6.27 15.70 10.85
C THR A 64 -5.17 15.10 11.72
N GLU A 65 -3.93 15.48 11.49
CA GLU A 65 -2.83 15.15 12.39
C GLU A 65 -3.15 15.61 13.80
N GLY A 66 -2.96 14.74 14.79
CA GLY A 66 -3.28 15.00 16.19
C GLY A 66 -4.71 14.62 16.61
N THR A 67 -5.64 14.37 15.68
CA THR A 67 -6.97 13.90 16.03
C THR A 67 -6.91 12.52 16.70
N ARG A 68 -7.59 12.36 17.84
CA ARG A 68 -7.75 11.08 18.52
C ARG A 68 -8.84 10.27 17.85
N ARG A 69 -8.54 9.06 17.46
CA ARG A 69 -9.53 8.12 16.92
C ARG A 69 -10.46 7.61 18.03
N PRO A 70 -11.71 7.25 17.70
CA PRO A 70 -12.65 6.69 18.68
C PRO A 70 -12.16 5.41 19.38
N ASP A 71 -11.26 4.66 18.76
CA ASP A 71 -10.62 3.45 19.32
C ASP A 71 -9.34 3.75 20.11
N GLY A 72 -8.98 5.01 20.30
CA GLY A 72 -7.94 5.48 21.21
C GLY A 72 -6.67 6.05 20.60
N PRO A 73 -6.06 5.50 19.55
CA PRO A 73 -4.85 6.02 18.93
C PRO A 73 -5.00 7.44 18.40
N VAL A 74 -3.90 8.18 18.38
CA VAL A 74 -3.83 9.52 17.80
C VAL A 74 -3.23 9.41 16.41
N PHE A 75 -3.81 10.11 15.44
CA PHE A 75 -3.27 10.18 14.10
C PHE A 75 -1.94 10.95 14.06
N GLY A 76 -0.93 10.35 13.42
CA GLY A 76 0.19 11.09 12.87
C GLY A 76 -0.24 11.84 11.61
N ARG A 77 0.68 12.05 10.68
CA ARG A 77 0.38 12.68 9.39
C ARG A 77 -0.57 11.81 8.56
N ILE A 78 -1.70 12.37 8.15
CA ILE A 78 -2.73 11.73 7.32
C ILE A 78 -3.23 12.67 6.23
N GLY A 79 -3.77 12.12 5.14
CA GLY A 79 -4.26 12.87 3.97
C GLY A 79 -5.78 12.89 3.82
N ALA A 80 -6.56 12.78 4.92
CA ALA A 80 -8.02 12.75 4.86
C ALA A 80 -8.60 14.06 4.30
N LYS A 81 -8.04 15.19 4.73
CA LYS A 81 -8.45 16.52 4.29
C LYS A 81 -8.14 16.73 2.81
N GLU A 82 -6.95 16.37 2.38
CA GLU A 82 -6.49 16.47 1.00
C GLU A 82 -7.34 15.63 0.04
N VAL A 83 -7.81 14.44 0.49
CA VAL A 83 -8.75 13.62 -0.28
C VAL A 83 -10.07 14.37 -0.50
N LEU A 84 -10.63 14.98 0.54
CA LEU A 84 -11.88 15.74 0.43
C LEU A 84 -11.71 17.00 -0.43
N GLU A 85 -10.60 17.71 -0.31
CA GLU A 85 -10.28 18.86 -1.14
C GLU A 85 -10.17 18.47 -2.62
N ALA A 86 -9.47 17.37 -2.92
CA ALA A 86 -9.38 16.84 -4.27
C ALA A 86 -10.75 16.42 -4.84
N MET A 87 -11.62 15.84 -4.01
CA MET A 87 -13.01 15.53 -4.41
C MET A 87 -13.81 16.78 -4.70
N ARG A 88 -13.73 17.80 -3.84
CA ARG A 88 -14.41 19.09 -4.02
C ARG A 88 -14.03 19.75 -5.33
N ASP A 89 -12.74 19.76 -5.61
CA ASP A 89 -12.17 20.46 -6.78
C ASP A 89 -12.23 19.60 -8.06
N HIS A 90 -12.73 18.37 -7.98
CA HIS A 90 -12.82 17.47 -9.13
C HIS A 90 -13.89 17.95 -10.13
N PRO A 91 -13.61 18.00 -11.44
CA PRO A 91 -14.55 18.48 -12.45
C PRO A 91 -15.91 17.78 -12.43
N HIS A 92 -15.95 16.48 -12.14
CA HIS A 92 -17.20 15.73 -12.02
C HIS A 92 -18.07 16.25 -10.84
N TYR A 93 -17.46 16.53 -9.69
CA TYR A 93 -18.21 17.10 -8.56
C TYR A 93 -18.77 18.48 -8.87
N GLN A 94 -17.99 19.28 -9.57
CA GLN A 94 -18.37 20.63 -9.98
C GLN A 94 -19.40 20.66 -11.13
N SER A 95 -19.58 19.54 -11.84
CA SER A 95 -20.55 19.48 -12.94
C SER A 95 -22.01 19.47 -12.44
N ALA A 96 -22.89 20.04 -13.23
CA ALA A 96 -24.31 19.96 -12.96
C ALA A 96 -24.79 18.50 -13.00
N LYS A 97 -25.69 18.14 -12.06
CA LYS A 97 -26.35 16.83 -12.07
C LYS A 97 -27.39 16.80 -13.20
N ALA A 98 -27.48 15.67 -13.89
CA ALA A 98 -28.60 15.43 -14.80
C ALA A 98 -29.92 15.37 -14.04
N GLU A 99 -31.02 15.73 -14.70
CA GLU A 99 -32.37 15.60 -14.13
C GLU A 99 -32.64 14.14 -13.78
N GLY A 100 -33.29 13.90 -12.64
CA GLY A 100 -33.56 12.55 -12.13
C GLY A 100 -32.34 11.81 -11.58
N THR A 101 -31.19 12.49 -11.41
CA THR A 101 -29.95 11.89 -10.92
C THR A 101 -29.64 12.34 -9.50
N GLY A 102 -29.36 11.38 -8.61
CA GLY A 102 -28.79 11.63 -7.28
C GLY A 102 -27.28 11.55 -7.30
N ARG A 103 -26.60 12.39 -6.51
CA ARG A 103 -25.15 12.33 -6.29
C ARG A 103 -24.86 12.01 -4.84
N GLY A 104 -24.14 10.92 -4.60
CA GLY A 104 -23.69 10.49 -3.29
C GLY A 104 -22.20 10.74 -3.10
N ILE A 105 -21.83 11.07 -1.87
CA ILE A 105 -20.45 11.31 -1.43
C ILE A 105 -20.13 10.40 -0.27
N SER A 106 -18.92 9.82 -0.28
CA SER A 106 -18.42 9.07 0.86
C SER A 106 -16.90 9.19 0.99
N ILE A 107 -16.40 9.06 2.22
CA ILE A 107 -14.98 8.91 2.53
C ILE A 107 -14.78 7.66 3.40
N GLY A 108 -13.75 6.90 3.13
CA GLY A 108 -13.42 5.70 3.87
C GLY A 108 -12.03 5.77 4.48
N PHE A 109 -11.84 4.97 5.53
CA PHE A 109 -10.60 4.82 6.26
C PHE A 109 -10.24 3.35 6.40
N TRP A 110 -8.96 3.05 6.22
CA TRP A 110 -8.38 1.78 6.59
C TRP A 110 -6.94 1.97 7.07
N PHE A 111 -6.51 1.15 8.01
CA PHE A 111 -5.14 1.10 8.50
C PHE A 111 -4.39 -0.08 7.89
N ASN A 112 -3.06 -0.08 7.97
CA ASN A 112 -2.29 -1.29 7.81
C ASN A 112 -1.62 -1.69 9.13
N ILE A 113 -1.39 -2.98 9.29
CA ILE A 113 -0.63 -3.53 10.40
C ILE A 113 0.69 -4.09 9.88
N GLY A 114 1.71 -4.08 10.72
CA GLY A 114 3.03 -4.60 10.38
C GLY A 114 3.11 -6.12 10.54
N PHE A 115 3.63 -6.58 11.66
CA PHE A 115 3.97 -7.95 12.03
C PHE A 115 5.13 -8.54 11.22
N ASP A 116 5.58 -9.70 11.68
CA ASP A 116 6.76 -10.38 11.16
C ASP A 116 6.63 -10.73 9.68
N SER A 117 7.72 -10.52 8.95
CA SER A 117 7.92 -10.99 7.58
C SER A 117 9.37 -11.32 7.35
N ALA A 118 9.61 -12.36 6.55
CA ALA A 118 10.94 -12.73 6.11
C ALA A 118 11.00 -12.86 4.58
N CYS A 119 12.17 -12.56 4.03
CA CYS A 119 12.47 -12.68 2.61
C CYS A 119 13.93 -13.06 2.38
N ASN A 120 14.18 -13.92 1.40
CA ASN A 120 15.51 -14.24 0.92
C ASN A 120 15.61 -13.92 -0.58
N ILE A 121 16.78 -13.43 -1.01
CA ILE A 121 17.10 -13.14 -2.40
C ILE A 121 18.41 -13.85 -2.74
N ALA A 122 18.42 -14.57 -3.85
CA ALA A 122 19.64 -15.21 -4.38
C ALA A 122 19.91 -14.70 -5.80
N VAL A 123 21.16 -14.30 -6.06
CA VAL A 123 21.60 -13.78 -7.37
C VAL A 123 22.00 -14.94 -8.27
N ASN A 124 21.42 -14.98 -9.46
CA ASN A 124 21.75 -15.95 -10.52
C ASN A 124 22.84 -15.39 -11.44
N LYS A 125 23.59 -16.30 -12.08
CA LYS A 125 24.70 -15.95 -12.99
C LYS A 125 24.26 -15.07 -14.18
N ASP A 126 23.01 -15.16 -14.60
CA ASP A 126 22.45 -14.40 -15.71
C ASP A 126 22.02 -12.95 -15.32
N GLY A 127 22.25 -12.56 -14.06
CA GLY A 127 21.82 -11.27 -13.52
C GLY A 127 20.36 -11.24 -13.04
N SER A 128 19.61 -12.33 -13.18
CA SER A 128 18.31 -12.45 -12.55
C SER A 128 18.45 -12.78 -11.06
N VAL A 129 17.37 -12.57 -10.29
CA VAL A 129 17.33 -12.93 -8.87
C VAL A 129 16.12 -13.78 -8.55
N ASN A 130 16.31 -14.79 -7.70
CA ASN A 130 15.22 -15.54 -7.10
C ASN A 130 14.87 -14.89 -5.76
N LEU A 131 13.61 -14.46 -5.61
CA LEU A 131 13.07 -13.89 -4.38
C LEU A 131 12.13 -14.90 -3.77
N THR A 132 12.37 -15.30 -2.52
CA THR A 132 11.50 -16.21 -1.78
C THR A 132 10.90 -15.51 -0.56
N GLU A 133 9.60 -15.68 -0.35
CA GLU A 133 8.85 -15.06 0.73
C GLU A 133 7.70 -15.97 1.19
N GLY A 134 7.13 -15.73 2.38
CA GLY A 134 6.14 -16.61 3.01
C GLY A 134 4.70 -16.10 3.00
N SER A 135 4.40 -15.02 2.29
CA SER A 135 3.05 -14.46 2.26
C SER A 135 2.21 -15.05 1.13
N THR A 136 0.92 -15.20 1.38
CA THR A 136 -0.03 -15.56 0.32
C THR A 136 -0.13 -14.44 -0.72
N ASP A 137 -0.09 -14.80 -2.01
CA ASP A 137 -0.30 -13.84 -3.09
C ASP A 137 -1.78 -13.41 -3.16
N ILE A 138 -2.05 -12.17 -2.78
CA ILE A 138 -3.38 -11.57 -2.83
C ILE A 138 -3.34 -10.31 -3.69
N GLY A 139 -4.11 -10.33 -4.77
CA GLY A 139 -4.24 -9.16 -5.65
C GLY A 139 -2.94 -8.73 -6.34
N GLY A 140 -2.01 -9.65 -6.55
CA GLY A 140 -0.73 -9.37 -7.19
C GLY A 140 0.35 -8.87 -6.22
N SER A 141 0.22 -9.13 -4.91
CA SER A 141 1.23 -8.74 -3.91
C SER A 141 2.62 -9.30 -4.22
N ARG A 142 2.71 -10.50 -4.80
CA ARG A 142 3.96 -11.10 -5.25
C ARG A 142 4.71 -10.22 -6.24
N THR A 143 4.01 -9.67 -7.24
CA THR A 143 4.59 -8.72 -8.19
C THR A 143 5.02 -7.43 -7.50
N SER A 144 4.19 -6.89 -6.60
CA SER A 144 4.54 -5.69 -5.85
C SER A 144 5.79 -5.89 -4.98
N ILE A 145 5.93 -7.05 -4.35
CA ILE A 145 7.12 -7.41 -3.55
C ILE A 145 8.36 -7.52 -4.45
N ALA A 146 8.23 -8.12 -5.64
CA ALA A 146 9.32 -8.17 -6.63
C ALA A 146 9.77 -6.75 -7.06
N MET A 147 8.84 -5.81 -7.24
CA MET A 147 9.15 -4.43 -7.57
C MET A 147 9.99 -3.73 -6.49
N HIS A 148 9.76 -4.01 -5.20
CA HIS A 148 10.60 -3.46 -4.12
C HIS A 148 12.07 -3.90 -4.25
N ALA A 149 12.30 -5.17 -4.55
CA ALA A 149 13.66 -5.68 -4.75
C ALA A 149 14.31 -5.14 -6.03
N ALA A 150 13.54 -5.09 -7.13
CA ALA A 150 13.98 -4.57 -8.41
C ALA A 150 14.45 -3.10 -8.31
N GLU A 151 13.68 -2.25 -7.60
CA GLU A 151 14.01 -0.84 -7.39
C GLU A 151 15.32 -0.66 -6.62
N VAL A 152 15.55 -1.47 -5.57
CA VAL A 152 16.80 -1.42 -4.79
C VAL A 152 18.01 -1.86 -5.59
N LEU A 153 17.85 -2.92 -6.38
CA LEU A 153 18.94 -3.50 -7.17
C LEU A 153 19.17 -2.75 -8.49
N GLY A 154 18.22 -1.90 -8.92
CA GLY A 154 18.27 -1.18 -10.18
C GLY A 154 18.17 -2.10 -11.40
N ILE A 155 17.40 -3.20 -11.31
CA ILE A 155 17.19 -4.18 -12.38
C ILE A 155 15.72 -4.17 -12.83
N PRO A 156 15.41 -4.64 -14.05
CA PRO A 156 14.03 -4.82 -14.49
C PRO A 156 13.27 -5.78 -13.55
N VAL A 157 12.00 -5.50 -13.29
CA VAL A 157 11.15 -6.35 -12.43
C VAL A 157 10.99 -7.76 -13.03
N GLU A 158 11.08 -7.89 -14.33
CA GLU A 158 11.03 -9.16 -15.08
C GLU A 158 12.20 -10.08 -14.75
N ASP A 159 13.33 -9.53 -14.29
CA ASP A 159 14.50 -10.28 -13.84
C ASP A 159 14.39 -10.73 -12.38
N VAL A 160 13.35 -10.30 -11.65
CA VAL A 160 13.06 -10.79 -10.31
C VAL A 160 12.02 -11.90 -10.38
N ARG A 161 12.39 -13.09 -9.90
CA ARG A 161 11.55 -14.31 -9.90
C ARG A 161 10.98 -14.57 -8.49
N PRO A 162 9.80 -14.01 -8.16
CA PRO A 162 9.22 -14.19 -6.83
C PRO A 162 8.58 -15.56 -6.69
N SER A 163 8.78 -16.20 -5.54
CA SER A 163 8.16 -17.47 -5.15
C SER A 163 7.69 -17.43 -3.71
N VAL A 164 6.46 -17.90 -3.48
CA VAL A 164 5.96 -18.17 -2.13
C VAL A 164 6.44 -19.55 -1.69
N VAL A 165 7.09 -19.61 -0.55
CA VAL A 165 7.67 -20.84 0.00
C VAL A 165 7.19 -21.09 1.41
N ASP A 166 7.54 -22.26 1.94
CA ASP A 166 7.26 -22.62 3.32
C ASP A 166 8.02 -21.72 4.32
N THR A 167 7.31 -21.18 5.30
CA THR A 167 7.89 -20.31 6.32
C THR A 167 8.93 -21.00 7.20
N ASP A 168 8.94 -22.34 7.25
CA ASP A 168 9.99 -23.09 7.92
C ASP A 168 11.36 -22.98 7.21
N THR A 169 11.38 -22.57 5.95
CA THR A 169 12.60 -22.47 5.14
C THR A 169 13.18 -21.07 5.05
N ILE A 170 12.37 -20.03 5.31
CA ILE A 170 12.80 -18.63 5.18
C ILE A 170 12.66 -17.80 6.45
N GLY A 171 12.09 -18.37 7.51
CA GLY A 171 11.69 -17.67 8.72
C GLY A 171 10.20 -17.31 8.73
N PHE A 172 9.73 -16.91 9.90
CA PHE A 172 8.32 -16.69 10.15
C PHE A 172 7.78 -15.48 9.38
N THR A 173 6.60 -15.68 8.77
CA THR A 173 5.80 -14.62 8.18
C THR A 173 4.38 -14.69 8.74
N ALA A 174 3.90 -13.61 9.31
CA ALA A 174 2.59 -13.55 9.95
C ALA A 174 1.45 -13.67 8.93
N VAL A 175 0.26 -14.01 9.44
CA VAL A 175 -0.95 -14.18 8.64
C VAL A 175 -1.23 -12.99 7.71
N THR A 176 -1.67 -13.28 6.52
CA THR A 176 -2.15 -12.25 5.57
C THR A 176 -3.47 -11.67 6.06
N GLY A 177 -3.43 -10.44 6.57
CA GLY A 177 -4.57 -9.70 7.11
C GLY A 177 -4.17 -8.28 7.51
N GLY A 178 -5.13 -7.37 7.64
CA GLY A 178 -4.87 -5.98 8.04
C GLY A 178 -4.01 -5.18 7.07
N SER A 179 -4.06 -5.51 5.78
CA SER A 179 -3.32 -4.83 4.69
C SER A 179 -1.80 -4.81 4.86
N ARG A 180 -1.24 -5.88 5.43
CA ARG A 180 0.18 -5.95 5.78
C ARG A 180 1.11 -6.47 4.68
N THR A 181 0.61 -7.35 3.78
CA THR A 181 1.48 -8.13 2.90
C THR A 181 2.41 -7.27 2.05
N THR A 182 1.89 -6.38 1.24
CA THR A 182 2.73 -5.50 0.40
C THR A 182 3.65 -4.61 1.26
N PHE A 183 3.18 -4.15 2.42
CA PHE A 183 3.96 -3.31 3.31
C PHE A 183 5.06 -4.10 4.03
N ALA A 184 4.70 -5.08 4.85
CA ALA A 184 5.66 -5.75 5.73
C ALA A 184 6.56 -6.75 4.97
N THR A 185 5.98 -7.54 4.05
CA THR A 185 6.79 -8.46 3.24
C THR A 185 7.57 -7.72 2.15
N GLY A 186 7.00 -6.62 1.61
CA GLY A 186 7.74 -5.71 0.74
C GLY A 186 8.93 -5.06 1.45
N TRP A 187 8.78 -4.70 2.74
CA TRP A 187 9.91 -4.20 3.53
C TRP A 187 10.98 -5.28 3.73
N ALA A 188 10.59 -6.53 4.03
CA ALA A 188 11.56 -7.63 4.11
C ALA A 188 12.32 -7.83 2.79
N ALA A 189 11.62 -7.72 1.66
CA ALA A 189 12.25 -7.79 0.33
C ALA A 189 13.20 -6.60 0.07
N TYR A 190 12.81 -5.40 0.47
CA TYR A 190 13.66 -4.21 0.41
C TYR A 190 14.96 -4.42 1.21
N GLU A 191 14.86 -4.84 2.47
CA GLU A 191 16.04 -5.06 3.32
C GLU A 191 16.93 -6.23 2.81
N ALA A 192 16.32 -7.31 2.33
CA ALA A 192 17.07 -8.41 1.71
C ALA A 192 17.80 -7.95 0.43
N ALA A 193 17.19 -7.07 -0.35
CA ALA A 193 17.84 -6.49 -1.53
C ALA A 193 18.95 -5.50 -1.14
N GLN A 194 18.81 -4.75 -0.04
CA GLN A 194 19.89 -3.91 0.50
C GLN A 194 21.09 -4.76 0.95
N ASP A 195 20.84 -5.92 1.55
CA ASP A 195 21.92 -6.86 1.90
C ASP A 195 22.63 -7.37 0.63
N VAL A 196 21.86 -7.76 -0.41
CA VAL A 196 22.46 -8.13 -1.73
C VAL A 196 23.28 -6.97 -2.30
N LYS A 197 22.72 -5.76 -2.31
CA LYS A 197 23.41 -4.55 -2.82
C LYS A 197 24.74 -4.31 -2.12
N LYS A 198 24.75 -4.43 -0.80
CA LYS A 198 25.97 -4.32 0.00
C LYS A 198 27.00 -5.39 -0.40
N GLN A 199 26.58 -6.65 -0.49
CA GLN A 199 27.47 -7.75 -0.90
C GLN A 199 28.00 -7.57 -2.32
N CYS A 200 27.22 -6.98 -3.24
CA CYS A 200 27.69 -6.62 -4.58
C CYS A 200 28.80 -5.56 -4.54
N ILE A 201 28.63 -4.51 -3.72
CA ILE A 201 29.65 -3.47 -3.52
C ILE A 201 30.93 -4.08 -2.92
N ASP A 202 30.80 -4.90 -1.87
CA ASP A 202 31.94 -5.57 -1.24
C ASP A 202 32.67 -6.49 -2.23
N ARG A 203 31.92 -7.18 -3.11
CA ARG A 203 32.50 -8.04 -4.14
C ARG A 203 33.24 -7.23 -5.23
N ALA A 204 32.68 -6.12 -5.69
CA ALA A 204 33.33 -5.23 -6.64
C ALA A 204 34.63 -4.63 -6.05
N ALA A 205 34.59 -4.28 -4.77
CA ALA A 205 35.79 -3.80 -4.05
C ALA A 205 36.94 -4.84 -4.06
N ILE A 206 36.60 -6.11 -3.87
CA ILE A 206 37.59 -7.21 -3.97
C ILE A 206 38.12 -7.37 -5.41
N ILE A 207 37.24 -7.33 -6.42
CA ILE A 207 37.62 -7.48 -7.84
C ILE A 207 38.55 -6.36 -8.27
N TRP A 208 38.29 -5.13 -7.82
CA TRP A 208 39.08 -3.95 -8.22
C TRP A 208 40.21 -3.59 -7.26
N ASP A 209 40.37 -4.31 -6.15
CA ASP A 209 41.34 -4.05 -5.08
C ASP A 209 41.26 -2.61 -4.55
N VAL A 210 40.05 -2.16 -4.24
CA VAL A 210 39.74 -0.82 -3.74
C VAL A 210 38.89 -0.88 -2.45
N ASP A 211 38.86 0.23 -1.71
CA ASP A 211 37.98 0.34 -0.53
C ASP A 211 36.49 0.41 -0.95
N ALA A 212 35.67 -0.45 -0.38
CA ALA A 212 34.22 -0.50 -0.62
C ALA A 212 33.51 0.84 -0.32
N ASN A 213 34.04 1.64 0.61
CA ASN A 213 33.50 2.97 0.92
C ASN A 213 33.64 3.97 -0.25
N ASN A 214 34.50 3.69 -1.22
CA ASN A 214 34.66 4.51 -2.42
C ASN A 214 33.72 4.06 -3.56
N LEU A 215 32.93 3.02 -3.33
CA LEU A 215 32.01 2.47 -4.32
C LEU A 215 30.56 2.80 -3.98
N GLN A 216 29.76 2.90 -5.01
CA GLN A 216 28.32 3.03 -4.92
C GLN A 216 27.64 2.13 -5.95
N MET A 217 26.38 1.79 -5.70
CA MET A 217 25.54 1.08 -6.66
C MET A 217 24.24 1.87 -6.85
N GLU A 218 24.01 2.35 -8.06
CA GLU A 218 22.81 3.09 -8.45
C GLU A 218 22.33 2.57 -9.82
N ASP A 219 21.01 2.44 -9.96
CA ASP A 219 20.36 1.99 -11.19
C ASP A 219 21.01 0.72 -11.80
N GLY A 220 21.36 -0.26 -10.95
CA GLY A 220 21.95 -1.52 -11.36
C GLY A 220 23.42 -1.44 -11.81
N VAL A 221 24.09 -0.31 -11.55
CA VAL A 221 25.47 -0.09 -11.90
C VAL A 221 26.31 0.17 -10.65
N ILE A 222 27.37 -0.61 -10.49
CA ILE A 222 28.37 -0.38 -9.45
C ILE A 222 29.47 0.48 -10.05
N SER A 223 29.86 1.55 -9.35
CA SER A 223 30.89 2.48 -9.84
C SER A 223 31.73 3.02 -8.70
N SER A 224 32.96 3.42 -9.02
CA SER A 224 33.83 4.13 -8.09
C SER A 224 33.54 5.63 -8.13
N GLN A 225 33.54 6.26 -6.94
CA GLN A 225 33.41 7.71 -6.80
C GLN A 225 34.71 8.47 -7.16
N SER A 226 35.84 7.78 -7.15
CA SER A 226 37.16 8.37 -7.37
C SER A 226 37.77 8.01 -8.71
N ASP A 227 37.30 6.94 -9.38
CA ASP A 227 37.81 6.45 -10.65
C ASP A 227 36.68 6.07 -11.60
N SER A 228 36.46 6.86 -12.63
CA SER A 228 35.38 6.68 -13.61
C SER A 228 35.55 5.45 -14.53
N GLU A 229 36.74 4.84 -14.57
CA GLU A 229 36.98 3.62 -15.34
C GLU A 229 36.49 2.38 -14.60
N LEU A 230 36.40 2.44 -13.27
CA LEU A 230 35.87 1.35 -12.44
C LEU A 230 34.34 1.39 -12.41
N LYS A 231 33.76 0.65 -13.35
CA LYS A 231 32.31 0.57 -13.53
C LYS A 231 31.92 -0.80 -14.05
N MET A 232 30.89 -1.41 -13.46
CA MET A 232 30.25 -2.63 -13.96
C MET A 232 28.77 -2.67 -13.62
N THR A 233 27.99 -3.33 -14.44
CA THR A 233 26.57 -3.59 -14.18
C THR A 233 26.39 -4.72 -13.19
N PHE A 234 25.21 -4.78 -12.56
CA PHE A 234 24.80 -5.90 -11.71
C PHE A 234 24.96 -7.25 -12.42
N LYS A 235 24.59 -7.32 -13.71
CA LYS A 235 24.73 -8.53 -14.52
C LYS A 235 26.19 -8.93 -14.74
N GLU A 236 27.05 -7.98 -15.10
CA GLU A 236 28.50 -8.25 -15.30
C GLU A 236 29.16 -8.74 -14.00
N LEU A 237 28.73 -8.22 -12.84
CA LEU A 237 29.16 -8.76 -11.55
C LEU A 237 28.66 -10.18 -11.34
N ALA A 238 27.37 -10.44 -11.63
CA ALA A 238 26.74 -11.73 -11.45
C ALA A 238 27.43 -12.84 -12.26
N GLU A 239 27.88 -12.55 -13.47
CA GLU A 239 28.63 -13.46 -14.34
C GLU A 239 29.95 -13.90 -13.73
N GLN A 240 30.58 -13.08 -12.88
CA GLN A 240 31.90 -13.30 -12.27
C GLN A 240 31.83 -13.93 -10.86
N LEU A 241 30.63 -14.11 -10.28
CA LEU A 241 30.51 -14.56 -8.89
C LEU A 241 31.22 -15.89 -8.61
N SER A 242 31.15 -16.85 -9.53
CA SER A 242 31.76 -18.17 -9.35
C SER A 242 33.28 -18.08 -9.18
N ASP A 243 33.95 -17.13 -9.85
CA ASP A 243 35.40 -16.99 -9.89
C ASP A 243 35.92 -16.02 -8.81
N THR A 244 34.99 -15.28 -8.15
CA THR A 244 35.36 -14.20 -7.22
C THR A 244 34.90 -14.42 -5.78
N GLY A 245 34.51 -15.64 -5.42
CA GLY A 245 34.16 -16.01 -4.05
C GLY A 245 32.78 -16.63 -3.87
N GLY A 246 32.12 -17.03 -4.96
CA GLY A 246 30.83 -17.74 -4.94
C GLY A 246 29.61 -16.83 -5.00
N GLY A 247 28.43 -17.44 -4.93
CA GLY A 247 27.16 -16.76 -5.08
C GLY A 247 26.88 -15.69 -4.00
N ILE A 248 26.06 -14.73 -4.35
CA ILE A 248 25.54 -13.70 -3.43
C ILE A 248 24.09 -14.04 -3.07
N SER A 249 23.78 -13.97 -1.79
CA SER A 249 22.41 -14.07 -1.29
C SER A 249 22.19 -13.13 -0.12
N GLY A 250 21.06 -12.43 -0.12
CA GLY A 250 20.65 -11.57 0.96
C GLY A 250 19.40 -12.10 1.67
N SER A 251 19.27 -11.78 2.94
CA SER A 251 18.11 -12.18 3.75
C SER A 251 17.72 -11.09 4.72
N ALA A 252 16.42 -11.02 5.01
CA ALA A 252 15.92 -10.14 6.05
C ALA A 252 14.72 -10.74 6.77
N SER A 253 14.66 -10.46 8.07
CA SER A 253 13.49 -10.65 8.90
C SER A 253 13.15 -9.35 9.56
N VAL A 254 11.93 -8.88 9.40
CA VAL A 254 11.45 -7.58 9.90
C VAL A 254 10.17 -7.76 10.69
N ASN A 255 9.95 -6.87 11.65
CA ASN A 255 8.69 -6.79 12.41
C ASN A 255 8.30 -5.30 12.52
N PRO A 256 7.85 -4.67 11.42
CA PRO A 256 7.49 -3.28 11.45
C PRO A 256 6.19 -3.06 12.22
N SER A 257 6.10 -1.93 12.91
CA SER A 257 4.81 -1.41 13.37
C SER A 257 4.00 -0.96 12.17
N GLY A 258 2.67 -1.04 12.27
CA GLY A 258 1.80 -0.51 11.25
C GLY A 258 2.06 0.97 10.97
N VAL A 259 1.95 1.37 9.73
CA VAL A 259 2.04 2.77 9.32
C VAL A 259 0.64 3.33 9.11
N GLY A 260 0.43 4.55 9.47
CA GLY A 260 -0.71 5.43 9.30
C GLY A 260 -2.03 4.89 8.73
N GLY A 261 -3.02 5.74 8.62
CA GLY A 261 -4.29 5.44 7.97
C GLY A 261 -4.26 5.78 6.49
N SER A 262 -4.94 4.95 5.68
CA SER A 262 -5.25 5.26 4.29
C SER A 262 -6.66 5.80 4.20
N PHE A 263 -6.86 6.85 3.40
CA PHE A 263 -8.17 7.46 3.15
C PHE A 263 -8.48 7.40 1.67
N ALA A 264 -9.74 7.13 1.35
CA ALA A 264 -10.24 7.12 -0.01
C ALA A 264 -11.62 7.78 -0.05
N GLY A 265 -11.88 8.58 -1.09
CA GLY A 265 -13.17 9.23 -1.30
C GLY A 265 -13.83 8.76 -2.58
N ASN A 266 -15.15 8.76 -2.61
CA ASN A 266 -15.94 8.39 -3.76
C ASN A 266 -17.04 9.41 -4.02
N ILE A 267 -17.28 9.66 -5.31
CA ILE A 267 -18.42 10.43 -5.84
C ILE A 267 -19.16 9.49 -6.77
N ALA A 268 -20.43 9.24 -6.51
CA ALA A 268 -21.26 8.37 -7.33
C ALA A 268 -22.53 9.09 -7.78
N ASP A 269 -22.80 9.10 -9.08
CA ASP A 269 -24.07 9.55 -9.62
C ASP A 269 -24.95 8.34 -9.93
N VAL A 270 -26.21 8.43 -9.55
CA VAL A 270 -27.21 7.38 -9.73
C VAL A 270 -28.45 7.98 -10.39
N SER A 271 -28.86 7.43 -11.53
CA SER A 271 -30.14 7.73 -12.11
C SER A 271 -31.08 6.54 -11.96
N VAL A 272 -32.36 6.83 -11.66
CA VAL A 272 -33.40 5.83 -11.51
C VAL A 272 -34.36 5.98 -12.67
N ASP A 273 -34.64 4.88 -13.37
CA ASP A 273 -35.73 4.79 -14.34
C ASP A 273 -37.03 4.44 -13.58
N PRO A 274 -37.96 5.39 -13.42
CA PRO A 274 -39.14 5.15 -12.63
C PRO A 274 -40.14 4.17 -13.30
N ASP A 275 -40.10 4.06 -14.64
CA ASP A 275 -41.02 3.22 -15.39
C ASP A 275 -40.58 1.74 -15.38
N LEU A 276 -39.30 1.51 -15.47
CA LEU A 276 -38.71 0.16 -15.47
C LEU A 276 -38.18 -0.29 -14.11
N SER A 277 -38.21 0.58 -13.09
CA SER A 277 -37.59 0.32 -11.78
C SER A 277 -36.13 -0.08 -11.84
N LEU A 278 -35.42 0.39 -12.89
CA LEU A 278 -34.00 0.13 -13.09
C LEU A 278 -33.15 1.24 -12.50
N ILE A 279 -32.04 0.85 -11.92
CA ILE A 279 -31.03 1.78 -11.38
C ILE A 279 -29.81 1.76 -12.32
N HIS A 280 -29.48 2.94 -12.85
CA HIS A 280 -28.27 3.16 -13.64
C HIS A 280 -27.23 3.88 -12.77
N ILE A 281 -26.13 3.24 -12.46
CA ILE A 281 -25.02 3.80 -11.71
C ILE A 281 -23.97 4.26 -12.71
N SER A 282 -23.73 5.57 -12.77
CA SER A 282 -22.63 6.16 -13.52
C SER A 282 -21.52 6.51 -12.53
N GLU A 283 -20.48 5.69 -12.51
CA GLU A 283 -19.26 6.00 -11.80
C GLU A 283 -18.26 6.59 -12.81
N PRO A 284 -17.86 7.86 -12.68
CA PRO A 284 -16.82 8.42 -13.54
C PRO A 284 -15.47 7.71 -13.35
N THR A 285 -15.41 6.82 -12.39
CA THR A 285 -14.19 6.35 -11.76
C THR A 285 -13.82 4.90 -12.04
N ARG A 286 -14.53 4.16 -12.87
CA ARG A 286 -14.10 2.77 -13.17
C ARG A 286 -12.66 2.64 -13.67
N ARG A 287 -12.07 3.73 -14.20
CA ARG A 287 -10.64 3.79 -14.56
C ARG A 287 -9.78 4.63 -13.61
N TYR A 288 -10.38 5.47 -12.77
CA TYR A 288 -9.65 6.42 -11.92
C TYR A 288 -9.77 6.13 -10.43
N ALA A 289 -10.76 5.38 -9.96
CA ALA A 289 -10.87 5.00 -8.55
C ALA A 289 -9.68 4.18 -8.05
N ILE A 290 -9.10 3.36 -8.92
CA ILE A 290 -7.85 2.63 -8.63
C ILE A 290 -6.65 3.60 -8.57
N SER A 291 -6.67 4.69 -9.34
CA SER A 291 -5.61 5.69 -9.35
C SER A 291 -5.74 6.70 -8.20
N TYR A 292 -6.93 6.98 -7.71
CA TYR A 292 -7.12 7.89 -6.58
C TYR A 292 -6.88 7.22 -5.21
N ALA A 293 -7.04 5.91 -5.10
CA ALA A 293 -6.56 5.16 -3.93
C ALA A 293 -5.02 5.17 -3.79
N VAL A 294 -4.31 5.59 -4.82
CA VAL A 294 -2.84 5.71 -4.88
C VAL A 294 -2.34 7.11 -4.50
N PHE A 295 -3.21 8.09 -4.26
CA PHE A 295 -2.80 9.30 -3.56
C PHE A 295 -2.64 9.08 -2.05
N CYS A 296 -2.04 7.98 -1.65
CA CYS A 296 -1.16 7.96 -0.50
C CYS A 296 0.03 8.83 -0.89
N LEU A 297 -0.01 10.09 -0.48
CA LEU A 297 1.10 11.00 -0.64
C LEU A 297 2.37 10.37 -0.10
N LYS A 298 3.23 9.86 -0.99
CA LYS A 298 4.65 9.76 -0.69
C LYS A 298 5.17 11.20 -0.57
N LYS A 299 5.47 11.60 0.63
CA LYS A 299 6.50 12.59 0.95
C LYS A 299 7.31 12.08 2.09
#